data_6a858914fc1eef621a1b3ce184ecc472
#
_entry.id   6a858914fc1eef621a1b3ce184ecc472
#
_cell.length_a   1.000
_cell.length_b   1.000
_cell.length_c   1.000
_cell.angle_alpha   90.00
_cell.angle_beta   90.00
_cell.angle_gamma   90.00
#
_symmetry.space_group_name_H-M   'P 1'
#
loop_
_entity.id
_entity.type
_entity.pdbx_description
1 polymer ?
#
loop_
_entity_poly.entity_id
_entity_poly.type
_entity_poly.pdbx_seq_one_letter_code
_entity_poly.pdbx_strand_id
1 'polypeptide(L)'
;MSNETTKPVNAGFAKILPVMFAFFVMGFVDLVGTATNYVKAEFGLADGTANLFTTMVFFWFLIFAVPTGMLMNKIGRRKTVLWSILVTLVAMALPIIAYVALSGTARLVLIVISFAFLGIGNTLMQVSLNPLLTVFVKGDKLASTLTLGQFVKSFASLFAPYIAIWGATQLGMWWILFVIYLVVGIVGYVLLAIDKIDEPAPDAGTTTIGRC
;
A
#
# COMPACT_ATOMS: atom_id res chain seq x y z
N MET A 1 2.04 44.52 6.52
CA MET A 1 1.02 43.61 6.04
C MET A 1 1.36 43.27 4.59
N SER A 2 2.22 42.31 4.38
CA SER A 2 2.63 41.84 3.04
C SER A 2 1.74 40.67 2.66
N ASN A 3 0.88 40.90 1.70
CA ASN A 3 -0.01 39.92 1.10
C ASN A 3 0.81 39.01 0.19
N GLU A 4 1.39 37.93 0.73
CA GLU A 4 1.95 36.87 -0.09
C GLU A 4 0.78 36.03 -0.64
N THR A 5 0.31 36.44 -1.80
CA THR A 5 -0.52 35.61 -2.67
C THR A 5 0.31 34.44 -3.14
N THR A 6 0.30 33.34 -2.39
CA THR A 6 0.82 32.05 -2.85
C THR A 6 0.03 31.65 -4.09
N LYS A 7 0.63 31.79 -5.27
CA LYS A 7 0.08 31.28 -6.54
C LYS A 7 -0.27 29.79 -6.35
N PRO A 8 -1.47 29.33 -6.77
CA PRO A 8 -1.77 27.92 -6.77
C PRO A 8 -0.77 27.21 -7.70
N VAL A 9 0.06 26.36 -7.13
CA VAL A 9 0.95 25.49 -7.92
C VAL A 9 0.03 24.50 -8.62
N ASN A 10 -0.30 24.78 -9.87
CA ASN A 10 -0.80 23.75 -10.77
C ASN A 10 0.38 22.80 -11.02
N ALA A 11 0.54 21.84 -10.11
CA ALA A 11 1.49 20.77 -10.32
C ALA A 11 1.07 20.06 -11.62
N GLY A 12 1.90 20.16 -12.65
CA GLY A 12 1.62 19.48 -13.92
C GLY A 12 1.38 18.00 -13.66
N PHE A 13 0.57 17.37 -14.50
CA PHE A 13 0.20 15.94 -14.41
C PHE A 13 1.40 15.02 -14.11
N ALA A 14 2.57 15.36 -14.64
CA ALA A 14 3.82 14.64 -14.41
C ALA A 14 4.23 14.54 -12.92
N LYS A 15 3.93 15.55 -12.10
CA LYS A 15 4.22 15.54 -10.64
C LYS A 15 3.21 14.73 -9.83
N ILE A 16 2.01 14.55 -10.34
CA ILE A 16 0.96 13.76 -9.68
C ILE A 16 1.10 12.26 -10.05
N LEU A 17 1.71 11.94 -11.18
CA LEU A 17 1.81 10.57 -11.68
C LEU A 17 2.48 9.60 -10.68
N PRO A 18 3.61 9.91 -10.01
CA PRO A 18 4.21 9.02 -9.01
C PRO A 18 3.28 8.78 -7.82
N VAL A 19 2.50 9.79 -7.43
CA VAL A 19 1.51 9.67 -6.34
C VAL A 19 0.34 8.80 -6.77
N MET A 20 -0.15 8.93 -8.02
CA MET A 20 -1.18 8.04 -8.57
C MET A 20 -0.69 6.59 -8.64
N PHE A 21 0.58 6.39 -8.99
CA PHE A 21 1.19 5.05 -8.98
C PHE A 21 1.25 4.47 -7.55
N ALA A 22 1.53 5.30 -6.53
CA ALA A 22 1.46 4.88 -5.15
C ALA A 22 0.02 4.49 -4.73
N PHE A 23 -1.03 5.15 -5.27
CA PHE A 23 -2.41 4.68 -5.08
C PHE A 23 -2.65 3.30 -5.71
N PHE A 24 -2.06 3.01 -6.86
CA PHE A 24 -2.11 1.66 -7.43
C PHE A 24 -1.48 0.63 -6.49
N VAL A 25 -0.27 0.92 -5.96
CA VAL A 25 0.40 0.05 -4.98
C VAL A 25 -0.42 -0.11 -3.70
N MET A 26 -1.13 0.93 -3.27
CA MET A 26 -2.05 0.84 -2.13
C MET A 26 -3.14 -0.23 -2.35
N GLY A 27 -3.54 -0.47 -3.59
CA GLY A 27 -4.51 -1.52 -3.93
C GLY A 27 -3.98 -2.95 -3.78
N PHE A 28 -2.69 -3.15 -3.56
CA PHE A 28 -2.12 -4.49 -3.38
C PHE A 28 -2.70 -5.22 -2.17
N VAL A 29 -3.16 -4.50 -1.16
CA VAL A 29 -3.79 -5.10 0.02
C VAL A 29 -5.01 -5.96 -0.35
N ASP A 30 -5.74 -5.57 -1.39
CA ASP A 30 -6.97 -6.23 -1.78
C ASP A 30 -6.72 -7.61 -2.43
N LEU A 31 -5.45 -7.90 -2.83
CA LEU A 31 -5.07 -9.24 -3.30
C LEU A 31 -5.24 -10.32 -2.21
N VAL A 32 -5.32 -9.92 -0.93
CA VAL A 32 -5.46 -10.87 0.18
C VAL A 32 -6.70 -11.75 0.01
N GLY A 33 -7.80 -11.20 -0.50
CA GLY A 33 -9.02 -11.98 -0.77
C GLY A 33 -8.79 -13.07 -1.81
N THR A 34 -8.11 -12.73 -2.91
CA THR A 34 -7.73 -13.69 -3.95
C THR A 34 -6.75 -14.74 -3.41
N ALA A 35 -5.67 -14.30 -2.75
CA ALA A 35 -4.65 -15.18 -2.20
C ALA A 35 -5.21 -16.13 -1.15
N THR A 36 -6.09 -15.65 -0.27
CA THR A 36 -6.75 -16.48 0.76
C THR A 36 -7.50 -17.66 0.17
N ASN A 37 -8.19 -17.47 -0.97
CA ASN A 37 -8.92 -18.57 -1.63
C ASN A 37 -7.96 -19.66 -2.12
N TYR A 38 -6.84 -19.30 -2.72
CA TYR A 38 -5.84 -20.27 -3.17
C TYR A 38 -5.14 -20.98 -2.00
N VAL A 39 -4.75 -20.24 -0.98
CA VAL A 39 -4.13 -20.80 0.24
C VAL A 39 -5.10 -21.72 0.95
N LYS A 40 -6.37 -21.34 1.07
CA LYS A 40 -7.42 -22.20 1.63
C LYS A 40 -7.53 -23.52 0.89
N ALA A 41 -7.57 -23.47 -0.44
CA ALA A 41 -7.69 -24.66 -1.28
C ALA A 41 -6.45 -25.57 -1.17
N GLU A 42 -5.25 -24.98 -1.18
CA GLU A 42 -3.98 -25.70 -1.11
C GLU A 42 -3.77 -26.41 0.24
N PHE A 43 -4.15 -25.77 1.34
CA PHE A 43 -3.92 -26.30 2.70
C PHE A 43 -5.17 -26.94 3.34
N GLY A 44 -6.29 -27.01 2.60
CA GLY A 44 -7.52 -27.60 3.11
C GLY A 44 -8.10 -26.86 4.33
N LEU A 45 -7.98 -25.52 4.38
CA LEU A 45 -8.38 -24.75 5.54
C LEU A 45 -9.90 -24.55 5.59
N ALA A 46 -10.46 -24.54 6.80
CA ALA A 46 -11.86 -24.16 7.00
C ALA A 46 -12.10 -22.67 6.67
N ASP A 47 -13.31 -22.31 6.27
CA ASP A 47 -13.70 -20.94 5.92
C ASP A 47 -13.40 -19.93 7.05
N GLY A 48 -13.69 -20.33 8.28
CA GLY A 48 -13.39 -19.48 9.46
C GLY A 48 -11.90 -19.15 9.58
N THR A 49 -11.02 -20.14 9.39
CA THR A 49 -9.55 -19.94 9.44
C THR A 49 -9.07 -19.07 8.28
N ALA A 50 -9.60 -19.31 7.08
CA ALA A 50 -9.24 -18.50 5.92
C ALA A 50 -9.67 -17.03 6.07
N ASN A 51 -10.85 -16.77 6.61
CA ASN A 51 -11.34 -15.41 6.86
C ASN A 51 -10.49 -14.65 7.91
N LEU A 52 -9.83 -15.36 8.84
CA LEU A 52 -8.90 -14.74 9.79
C LEU A 52 -7.72 -14.09 9.09
N PHE A 53 -7.28 -14.56 7.92
CA PHE A 53 -6.18 -13.93 7.18
C PHE A 53 -6.56 -12.53 6.72
N THR A 54 -7.74 -12.36 6.14
CA THR A 54 -8.26 -11.05 5.74
C THR A 54 -8.48 -10.15 6.95
N THR A 55 -9.08 -10.70 8.02
CA THR A 55 -9.29 -9.97 9.27
C THR A 55 -7.97 -9.48 9.86
N MET A 56 -6.92 -10.32 9.88
CA MET A 56 -5.60 -9.97 10.38
C MET A 56 -4.98 -8.84 9.57
N VAL A 57 -5.09 -8.84 8.26
CA VAL A 57 -4.54 -7.77 7.40
C VAL A 57 -5.14 -6.41 7.78
N PHE A 58 -6.45 -6.35 8.00
CA PHE A 58 -7.13 -5.10 8.36
C PHE A 58 -7.02 -4.76 9.85
N PHE A 59 -6.79 -5.75 10.72
CA PHE A 59 -6.58 -5.53 12.15
C PHE A 59 -5.36 -4.63 12.44
N TRP A 60 -4.32 -4.71 11.63
CA TRP A 60 -3.13 -3.86 11.76
C TRP A 60 -3.43 -2.38 11.60
N PHE A 61 -4.53 -2.04 10.90
CA PHE A 61 -4.96 -0.65 10.79
C PHE A 61 -5.32 -0.06 12.15
N LEU A 62 -6.00 -0.83 12.99
CA LEU A 62 -6.35 -0.42 14.35
C LEU A 62 -5.11 -0.09 15.21
N ILE A 63 -4.04 -0.88 15.06
CA ILE A 63 -2.83 -0.75 15.86
C ILE A 63 -1.92 0.36 15.31
N PHE A 64 -1.71 0.41 13.99
CA PHE A 64 -0.68 1.23 13.37
C PHE A 64 -1.18 2.59 12.84
N ALA A 65 -2.49 2.87 12.80
CA ALA A 65 -2.99 4.14 12.27
C ALA A 65 -2.44 5.35 13.04
N VAL A 66 -2.53 5.33 14.37
CA VAL A 66 -2.02 6.42 15.22
C VAL A 66 -0.49 6.50 15.20
N PRO A 67 0.28 5.43 15.42
CA PRO A 67 1.74 5.46 15.28
C PRO A 67 2.21 5.96 13.92
N THR A 68 1.51 5.60 12.84
CA THR A 68 1.83 6.08 11.49
C THR A 68 1.62 7.58 11.35
N GLY A 69 0.53 8.13 11.89
CA GLY A 69 0.30 9.57 11.92
C GLY A 69 1.42 10.30 12.66
N MET A 70 1.86 9.78 13.80
CA MET A 70 3.00 10.32 14.55
C MET A 70 4.31 10.22 13.77
N LEU A 71 4.56 9.10 13.10
CA LEU A 71 5.72 8.90 12.25
C LEU A 71 5.72 9.90 11.09
N MET A 72 4.58 10.05 10.42
CA MET A 72 4.40 10.99 9.30
C MET A 72 4.74 12.44 9.72
N ASN A 73 4.34 12.84 10.94
CA ASN A 73 4.67 14.17 11.47
C ASN A 73 6.17 14.34 11.75
N LYS A 74 6.89 13.26 12.05
CA LYS A 74 8.34 13.29 12.33
C LYS A 74 9.21 13.27 11.09
N ILE A 75 8.89 12.39 10.11
CA ILE A 75 9.76 12.14 8.97
C ILE A 75 9.22 12.71 7.65
N GLY A 76 7.97 13.24 7.64
CA GLY A 76 7.29 13.75 6.45
C GLY A 76 6.42 12.69 5.75
N ARG A 77 5.48 13.17 4.95
CA ARG A 77 4.47 12.34 4.27
C ARG A 77 5.09 11.43 3.22
N ARG A 78 5.94 12.00 2.35
CA ARG A 78 6.61 11.27 1.28
C ARG A 78 7.49 10.14 1.81
N LYS A 79 8.29 10.41 2.84
CA LYS A 79 9.14 9.37 3.45
C LYS A 79 8.30 8.25 4.05
N THR A 80 7.18 8.57 4.69
CA THR A 80 6.26 7.58 5.24
C THR A 80 5.64 6.72 4.14
N VAL A 81 5.26 7.32 2.99
CA VAL A 81 4.78 6.55 1.83
C VAL A 81 5.88 5.66 1.26
N LEU A 82 7.12 6.13 1.14
CA LEU A 82 8.23 5.30 0.68
C LEU A 82 8.47 4.10 1.62
N TRP A 83 8.44 4.31 2.93
CA TRP A 83 8.52 3.22 3.90
C TRP A 83 7.36 2.24 3.76
N SER A 84 6.13 2.73 3.53
CA SER A 84 4.97 1.86 3.32
C SER A 84 5.13 0.98 2.09
N ILE A 85 5.64 1.53 0.97
CA ILE A 85 5.92 0.74 -0.23
C ILE A 85 6.97 -0.32 0.07
N LEU A 86 8.07 0.01 0.78
CA LEU A 86 9.09 -0.98 1.15
C LEU A 86 8.51 -2.14 1.97
N VAL A 87 7.68 -1.84 2.98
CA VAL A 87 7.01 -2.88 3.78
C VAL A 87 6.09 -3.73 2.90
N THR A 88 5.38 -3.11 1.96
CA THR A 88 4.53 -3.84 0.99
C THR A 88 5.36 -4.70 0.04
N LEU A 89 6.53 -4.23 -0.41
CA LEU A 89 7.44 -5.04 -1.24
C LEU A 89 7.96 -6.28 -0.48
N VAL A 90 8.27 -6.15 0.81
CA VAL A 90 8.60 -7.30 1.65
C VAL A 90 7.41 -8.27 1.72
N ALA A 91 6.19 -7.76 1.90
CA ALA A 91 4.99 -8.59 1.87
C ALA A 91 4.80 -9.34 0.54
N MET A 92 5.20 -8.75 -0.60
CA MET A 92 5.15 -9.43 -1.91
C MET A 92 6.28 -10.46 -2.07
N ALA A 93 7.47 -10.19 -1.54
CA ALA A 93 8.62 -11.07 -1.66
C ALA A 93 8.50 -12.36 -0.81
N LEU A 94 7.91 -12.29 0.38
CA LEU A 94 7.78 -13.42 1.29
C LEU A 94 7.01 -14.62 0.71
N PRO A 95 5.83 -14.45 0.05
CA PRO A 95 5.14 -15.56 -0.59
C PRO A 95 5.95 -16.18 -1.74
N ILE A 96 6.68 -15.38 -2.50
CA ILE A 96 7.56 -15.89 -3.56
C ILE A 96 8.61 -16.84 -2.96
N ILE A 97 9.27 -16.41 -1.87
CA ILE A 97 10.23 -17.25 -1.14
C ILE A 97 9.54 -18.50 -0.59
N ALA A 98 8.32 -18.34 -0.05
CA ALA A 98 7.55 -19.47 0.48
C ALA A 98 7.27 -20.53 -0.58
N TYR A 99 6.89 -20.13 -1.79
CA TYR A 99 6.59 -21.06 -2.87
C TYR A 99 7.82 -21.67 -3.53
N VAL A 100 8.92 -20.93 -3.60
CA VAL A 100 10.17 -21.41 -4.23
C VAL A 100 10.97 -22.30 -3.29
N ALA A 101 11.07 -21.95 -2.00
CA ALA A 101 12.02 -22.55 -1.08
C ALA A 101 11.39 -23.43 0.01
N LEU A 102 10.08 -23.32 0.27
CA LEU A 102 9.43 -23.98 1.39
C LEU A 102 8.27 -24.89 0.95
N SER A 103 7.87 -25.80 1.83
CA SER A 103 6.71 -26.69 1.64
C SER A 103 5.93 -26.89 2.94
N GLY A 104 4.70 -27.40 2.82
CA GLY A 104 3.87 -27.74 3.98
C GLY A 104 3.65 -26.54 4.92
N THR A 105 3.69 -26.81 6.22
CA THR A 105 3.39 -25.82 7.26
C THR A 105 4.34 -24.61 7.23
N ALA A 106 5.63 -24.80 6.90
CA ALA A 106 6.57 -23.70 6.82
C ALA A 106 6.20 -22.67 5.73
N ARG A 107 5.71 -23.17 4.57
CA ARG A 107 5.17 -22.31 3.51
C ARG A 107 3.97 -21.51 4.01
N LEU A 108 3.01 -22.16 4.65
CA LEU A 108 1.82 -21.51 5.19
C LEU A 108 2.18 -20.41 6.20
N VAL A 109 3.09 -20.70 7.14
CA VAL A 109 3.53 -19.73 8.15
C VAL A 109 4.14 -18.50 7.49
N LEU A 110 5.01 -18.67 6.48
CA LEU A 110 5.63 -17.54 5.80
C LEU A 110 4.61 -16.70 5.00
N ILE A 111 3.59 -17.33 4.42
CA ILE A 111 2.48 -16.62 3.76
C ILE A 111 1.67 -15.81 4.78
N VAL A 112 1.37 -16.37 5.95
CA VAL A 112 0.65 -15.64 7.01
C VAL A 112 1.45 -14.44 7.51
N ILE A 113 2.76 -14.62 7.69
CA ILE A 113 3.67 -13.50 8.04
C ILE A 113 3.62 -12.42 6.94
N SER A 114 3.62 -12.80 5.66
CA SER A 114 3.52 -11.83 4.57
C SER A 114 2.23 -11.02 4.63
N PHE A 115 1.10 -11.63 4.98
CA PHE A 115 -0.17 -10.92 5.15
C PHE A 115 -0.14 -9.93 6.32
N ALA A 116 0.60 -10.22 7.39
CA ALA A 116 0.84 -9.25 8.46
C ALA A 116 1.61 -8.02 7.92
N PHE A 117 2.71 -8.23 7.19
CA PHE A 117 3.45 -7.14 6.55
C PHE A 117 2.59 -6.36 5.54
N LEU A 118 1.72 -7.05 4.79
CA LEU A 118 0.81 -6.41 3.86
C LEU A 118 -0.16 -5.47 4.59
N GLY A 119 -0.71 -5.89 5.71
CA GLY A 119 -1.60 -5.07 6.55
C GLY A 119 -0.89 -3.85 7.14
N ILE A 120 0.32 -4.03 7.65
CA ILE A 120 1.15 -2.93 8.16
C ILE A 120 1.47 -1.94 7.04
N GLY A 121 1.97 -2.42 5.90
CA GLY A 121 2.29 -1.59 4.73
C GLY A 121 1.07 -0.80 4.24
N ASN A 122 -0.09 -1.45 4.15
CA ASN A 122 -1.33 -0.80 3.77
C ASN A 122 -1.74 0.30 4.76
N THR A 123 -1.58 0.08 6.07
CA THR A 123 -1.91 1.09 7.08
C THR A 123 -1.02 2.32 6.93
N LEU A 124 0.30 2.11 6.80
CA LEU A 124 1.25 3.20 6.58
C LEU A 124 0.89 4.00 5.32
N MET A 125 0.52 3.29 4.25
CA MET A 125 0.15 3.89 2.97
C MET A 125 -1.12 4.73 3.10
N GLN A 126 -2.19 4.17 3.62
CA GLN A 126 -3.49 4.86 3.72
C GLN A 126 -3.43 6.12 4.58
N VAL A 127 -2.69 6.07 5.69
CA VAL A 127 -2.54 7.22 6.60
C VAL A 127 -1.69 8.32 5.99
N SER A 128 -0.71 8.01 5.13
CA SER A 128 0.24 8.99 4.63
C SER A 128 -0.02 9.47 3.19
N LEU A 129 -0.60 8.64 2.33
CA LEU A 129 -0.75 8.93 0.91
C LEU A 129 -1.82 10.00 0.63
N ASN A 130 -2.96 9.92 1.31
CA ASN A 130 -4.00 10.94 1.17
C ASN A 130 -3.50 12.34 1.60
N PRO A 131 -2.84 12.50 2.77
CA PRO A 131 -2.20 13.76 3.12
C PRO A 131 -1.07 14.17 2.16
N LEU A 132 -0.32 13.23 1.57
CA LEU A 132 0.70 13.57 0.57
C LEU A 132 0.07 14.25 -0.65
N LEU A 133 -1.09 13.79 -1.11
CA LEU A 133 -1.78 14.38 -2.25
C LEU A 133 -2.15 15.84 -2.00
N THR A 134 -2.45 16.23 -0.76
CA THR A 134 -2.78 17.63 -0.42
C THR A 134 -1.62 18.62 -0.62
N VAL A 135 -0.39 18.13 -0.79
CA VAL A 135 0.76 18.96 -1.13
C VAL A 135 0.65 19.47 -2.58
N PHE A 136 0.09 18.66 -3.46
CA PHE A 136 -0.01 18.97 -4.90
C PHE A 136 -1.33 19.62 -5.29
N VAL A 137 -2.42 19.26 -4.61
CA VAL A 137 -3.78 19.67 -4.99
C VAL A 137 -4.49 20.25 -3.78
N LYS A 138 -5.10 21.42 -3.96
CA LYS A 138 -5.84 22.15 -2.92
C LYS A 138 -7.22 22.58 -3.43
N GLY A 139 -8.09 22.92 -2.48
CA GLY A 139 -9.42 23.46 -2.79
C GLY A 139 -10.34 22.44 -3.48
N ASP A 140 -11.17 22.90 -4.39
CA ASP A 140 -12.25 22.12 -5.01
C ASP A 140 -11.77 20.90 -5.81
N LYS A 141 -10.50 20.91 -6.27
CA LYS A 141 -9.90 19.81 -7.03
C LYS A 141 -9.42 18.67 -6.14
N LEU A 142 -9.27 18.89 -4.83
CA LEU A 142 -8.72 17.87 -3.93
C LEU A 142 -9.63 16.64 -3.85
N ALA A 143 -10.93 16.84 -3.67
CA ALA A 143 -11.89 15.74 -3.58
C ALA A 143 -11.90 14.89 -4.86
N SER A 144 -11.95 15.52 -6.03
CA SER A 144 -11.94 14.81 -7.32
C SER A 144 -10.62 14.05 -7.56
N THR A 145 -9.49 14.63 -7.14
CA THR A 145 -8.17 13.97 -7.29
C THR A 145 -7.99 12.81 -6.31
N LEU A 146 -8.52 12.91 -5.08
CA LEU A 146 -8.58 11.80 -4.14
C LEU A 146 -9.45 10.66 -4.69
N THR A 147 -10.61 10.98 -5.27
CA THR A 147 -11.48 10.01 -5.92
C THR A 147 -10.76 9.33 -7.10
N LEU A 148 -10.03 10.08 -7.91
CA LEU A 148 -9.20 9.52 -8.98
C LEU A 148 -8.14 8.56 -8.42
N GLY A 149 -7.48 8.91 -7.32
CA GLY A 149 -6.53 8.02 -6.64
C GLY A 149 -7.18 6.71 -6.19
N GLN A 150 -8.37 6.76 -5.58
CA GLN A 150 -9.11 5.56 -5.19
C GLN A 150 -9.56 4.74 -6.41
N PHE A 151 -9.91 5.40 -7.51
CA PHE A 151 -10.22 4.73 -8.77
C PHE A 151 -8.98 4.00 -9.33
N VAL A 152 -7.82 4.63 -9.32
CA VAL A 152 -6.55 3.98 -9.71
C VAL A 152 -6.23 2.79 -8.81
N LYS A 153 -6.43 2.91 -7.49
CA LYS A 153 -6.32 1.80 -6.54
C LYS A 153 -7.18 0.59 -6.96
N SER A 154 -8.41 0.84 -7.40
CA SER A 154 -9.35 -0.21 -7.76
C SER A 154 -8.87 -1.09 -8.92
N PHE A 155 -8.01 -0.59 -9.80
CA PHE A 155 -7.42 -1.41 -10.87
C PHE A 155 -6.52 -2.50 -10.32
N ALA A 156 -5.72 -2.23 -9.27
CA ALA A 156 -4.92 -3.28 -8.65
C ALA A 156 -5.80 -4.39 -8.07
N SER A 157 -6.89 -4.02 -7.38
CA SER A 157 -7.86 -4.98 -6.86
C SER A 157 -8.53 -5.80 -7.97
N LEU A 158 -8.88 -5.12 -9.08
CA LEU A 158 -9.49 -5.77 -10.24
C LEU A 158 -8.55 -6.77 -10.91
N PHE A 159 -7.28 -6.41 -11.11
CA PHE A 159 -6.33 -7.27 -11.81
C PHE A 159 -5.87 -8.48 -10.99
N ALA A 160 -5.91 -8.41 -9.67
CA ALA A 160 -5.42 -9.49 -8.81
C ALA A 160 -6.03 -10.87 -9.13
N PRO A 161 -7.36 -11.07 -9.18
CA PRO A 161 -7.93 -12.36 -9.51
C PRO A 161 -7.62 -12.80 -10.94
N TYR A 162 -7.61 -11.89 -11.91
CA TYR A 162 -7.30 -12.24 -13.31
C TYR A 162 -5.85 -12.72 -13.46
N ILE A 163 -4.90 -12.05 -12.82
CA ILE A 163 -3.48 -12.46 -12.84
C ILE A 163 -3.31 -13.81 -12.16
N ALA A 164 -3.97 -14.03 -11.01
CA ALA A 164 -3.89 -15.30 -10.29
C ALA A 164 -4.49 -16.46 -11.10
N ILE A 165 -5.65 -16.27 -11.74
CA ILE A 165 -6.28 -17.26 -12.61
C ILE A 165 -5.39 -17.53 -13.82
N TRP A 166 -4.87 -16.50 -14.49
CA TRP A 166 -3.97 -16.67 -15.61
C TRP A 166 -2.71 -17.44 -15.21
N GLY A 167 -2.08 -17.09 -14.08
CA GLY A 167 -0.91 -17.78 -13.56
C GLY A 167 -1.20 -19.24 -13.22
N ALA A 168 -2.35 -19.51 -12.59
CA ALA A 168 -2.78 -20.88 -12.26
C ALA A 168 -3.02 -21.73 -13.50
N THR A 169 -3.69 -21.18 -14.52
CA THR A 169 -4.09 -21.93 -15.71
C THR A 169 -2.98 -22.11 -16.75
N GLN A 170 -2.14 -21.08 -16.94
CA GLN A 170 -1.11 -21.11 -17.98
C GLN A 170 0.26 -21.57 -17.46
N LEU A 171 0.58 -21.27 -16.20
CA LEU A 171 1.89 -21.55 -15.62
C LEU A 171 1.84 -22.58 -14.48
N GLY A 172 0.65 -22.97 -14.01
CA GLY A 172 0.49 -23.77 -12.81
C GLY A 172 0.91 -23.04 -11.52
N MET A 173 1.05 -21.73 -11.56
CA MET A 173 1.62 -20.90 -10.49
C MET A 173 0.72 -19.68 -10.21
N TRP A 174 -0.34 -19.85 -9.42
CA TRP A 174 -1.21 -18.71 -9.05
C TRP A 174 -0.44 -17.58 -8.33
N TRP A 175 0.60 -17.91 -7.60
CA TRP A 175 1.44 -16.99 -6.85
C TRP A 175 2.30 -16.06 -7.72
N ILE A 176 2.29 -16.21 -9.05
CA ILE A 176 2.89 -15.25 -9.99
C ILE A 176 2.33 -13.84 -9.80
N LEU A 177 1.14 -13.71 -9.22
CA LEU A 177 0.54 -12.46 -8.80
C LEU A 177 1.50 -11.64 -7.92
N PHE A 178 2.15 -12.27 -6.95
CA PHE A 178 3.10 -11.60 -6.06
C PHE A 178 4.34 -11.12 -6.80
N VAL A 179 4.82 -11.89 -7.80
CA VAL A 179 5.98 -11.49 -8.62
C VAL A 179 5.64 -10.24 -9.44
N ILE A 180 4.49 -10.24 -10.10
CA ILE A 180 4.06 -9.10 -10.92
C ILE A 180 3.87 -7.87 -10.03
N TYR A 181 3.22 -8.00 -8.88
CA TYR A 181 3.00 -6.89 -7.96
C TYR A 181 4.29 -6.42 -7.30
N LEU A 182 5.26 -7.31 -7.05
CA LEU A 182 6.59 -6.93 -6.58
C LEU A 182 7.29 -6.03 -7.60
N VAL A 183 7.32 -6.42 -8.88
CA VAL A 183 7.94 -5.63 -9.96
C VAL A 183 7.26 -4.27 -10.10
N VAL A 184 5.94 -4.26 -10.15
CA VAL A 184 5.15 -3.00 -10.25
C VAL A 184 5.37 -2.12 -9.02
N GLY A 185 5.42 -2.70 -7.83
CA GLY A 185 5.71 -1.98 -6.59
C GLY A 185 7.11 -1.37 -6.56
N ILE A 186 8.13 -2.08 -7.09
CA ILE A 186 9.49 -1.52 -7.24
C ILE A 186 9.48 -0.32 -8.17
N VAL A 187 8.77 -0.40 -9.30
CA VAL A 187 8.62 0.73 -10.21
C VAL A 187 7.96 1.91 -9.48
N GLY A 188 6.88 1.68 -8.73
CA GLY A 188 6.21 2.71 -7.94
C GLY A 188 7.13 3.34 -6.89
N TYR A 189 7.94 2.54 -6.20
CA TYR A 189 8.94 3.02 -5.27
C TYR A 189 9.96 3.94 -5.94
N VAL A 190 10.53 3.50 -7.06
CA VAL A 190 11.54 4.26 -7.80
C VAL A 190 10.97 5.58 -8.32
N LEU A 191 9.78 5.56 -8.91
CA LEU A 191 9.11 6.77 -9.40
C LEU A 191 8.92 7.80 -8.27
N LEU A 192 8.42 7.38 -7.11
CA LEU A 192 8.22 8.27 -5.97
C LEU A 192 9.54 8.69 -5.33
N ALA A 193 10.58 7.83 -5.35
CA ALA A 193 11.89 8.13 -4.79
C ALA A 193 12.69 9.15 -5.61
N ILE A 194 12.49 9.19 -6.92
CA ILE A 194 13.16 10.15 -7.82
C ILE A 194 12.43 11.50 -7.78
N ASP A 195 11.11 11.51 -7.60
CA ASP A 195 10.33 12.73 -7.59
C ASP A 195 10.69 13.58 -6.35
N LYS A 196 11.22 14.78 -6.59
CA LYS A 196 11.53 15.76 -5.53
C LYS A 196 10.25 16.52 -5.16
N ILE A 197 9.61 16.06 -4.09
CA ILE A 197 8.42 16.71 -3.55
C ILE A 197 8.89 17.67 -2.45
N ASP A 198 8.67 18.97 -2.66
CA ASP A 198 8.89 19.99 -1.64
C ASP A 198 7.73 19.96 -0.64
N GLU A 199 7.90 19.19 0.42
CA GLU A 199 6.95 19.17 1.53
C GLU A 199 7.26 20.33 2.49
N PRO A 200 6.24 20.94 3.12
CA PRO A 200 6.45 21.78 4.29
C PRO A 200 7.24 20.98 5.34
N ALA A 201 8.16 21.65 6.02
CA ALA A 201 8.96 20.99 7.07
C ALA A 201 8.03 20.22 8.02
N PRO A 202 8.40 18.98 8.40
CA PRO A 202 7.61 18.22 9.35
C PRO A 202 7.42 19.05 10.62
N ASP A 203 6.17 19.19 11.08
CA ASP A 203 5.90 19.88 12.34
C ASP A 203 6.53 19.09 13.50
N ALA A 204 7.71 19.48 13.93
CA ALA A 204 8.36 18.99 15.15
C ALA A 204 7.64 19.45 16.45
N GLY A 205 6.46 20.05 16.32
CA GLY A 205 5.63 20.55 17.41
C GLY A 205 4.74 19.45 17.97
N THR A 206 5.13 18.96 19.15
CA THR A 206 4.29 18.44 20.24
C THR A 206 2.86 18.01 19.88
N THR A 207 2.69 16.86 19.25
CA THR A 207 1.43 16.13 19.37
C THR A 207 1.42 15.42 20.73
N THR A 208 1.21 16.20 21.80
CA THR A 208 0.82 15.64 23.08
C THR A 208 -0.59 15.09 22.90
N ILE A 209 -0.75 13.79 22.97
CA ILE A 209 -2.05 13.12 23.12
C ILE A 209 -2.63 13.65 24.44
N GLY A 210 -3.45 14.68 24.37
CA GLY A 210 -4.02 15.27 25.59
C GLY A 210 -4.63 16.65 25.45
N ARG A 211 -4.82 17.20 24.26
CA ARG A 211 -5.64 18.40 24.04
C ARG A 211 -6.59 18.18 22.86
N CYS A 212 -7.67 17.52 23.14
CA CYS A 212 -8.96 17.64 22.46
C CYS A 212 -9.99 17.98 23.51
#